data_fa1b68acc8fd4449117ada7a02f94cdb
#
_entry.id   fa1b68acc8fd4449117ada7a02f94cdb
#
_cell.length_a   1.000
_cell.length_b   1.000
_cell.length_c   1.000
_cell.angle_alpha   90.00
_cell.angle_beta   90.00
_cell.angle_gamma   90.00
#
_symmetry.space_group_name_H-M   'P 1'
#
loop_
_entity.id
_entity.type
_entity.pdbx_description
1 polymer ?
#
loop_
_entity_poly.entity_id
_entity_poly.type
_entity_poly.pdbx_seq_one_letter_code
_entity_poly.pdbx_strand_id
1 'polypeptide(L)'
;MSIVTYQRGDTTALSKNFTRDEFECQCGKCTAQMIDTELVDKLQHIRDVLGVPLKITSGYRCIVHNASKTVGGSPNSKHRYGMAADWRTLNRTVNPVALGIIAQAVGFGGIGIYWHPKAAMCHADTRTGKATWLCTTPRKYPSTTYQKFILPTIRRGCTGEANRAATKMLQRLL
;
A
#
# COMPACT_ATOMS: atom_id res chain seq x y z
N MET A 1 13.41 0.99 11.12
CA MET A 1 13.47 1.46 9.69
C MET A 1 14.84 1.13 9.14
N SER A 2 14.93 0.26 8.15
CA SER A 2 16.19 -0.13 7.49
C SER A 2 15.96 -0.11 5.98
N ILE A 3 16.62 0.83 5.31
CA ILE A 3 16.56 0.94 3.85
C ILE A 3 17.64 0.04 3.24
N VAL A 4 17.19 -0.93 2.44
CA VAL A 4 18.08 -1.77 1.64
C VAL A 4 18.12 -1.25 0.21
N THR A 5 19.33 -1.12 -0.34
CA THR A 5 19.54 -0.79 -1.75
C THR A 5 19.93 -2.03 -2.54
N TYR A 6 19.47 -2.14 -3.78
CA TYR A 6 19.71 -3.29 -4.64
C TYR A 6 19.69 -2.89 -6.12
N GLN A 7 20.09 -3.78 -6.98
CA GLN A 7 20.07 -3.55 -8.42
C GLN A 7 18.77 -4.06 -9.03
N ARG A 8 18.32 -3.42 -10.10
CA ARG A 8 17.19 -3.90 -10.89
C ARG A 8 17.39 -5.35 -11.36
N GLY A 9 16.33 -6.15 -11.32
CA GLY A 9 16.35 -7.56 -11.66
C GLY A 9 16.79 -8.48 -10.52
N ASP A 10 17.05 -7.93 -9.34
CA ASP A 10 17.37 -8.73 -8.16
C ASP A 10 16.10 -9.37 -7.58
N THR A 11 16.02 -10.69 -7.66
CA THR A 11 14.89 -11.51 -7.19
C THR A 11 15.09 -12.05 -5.77
N THR A 12 16.10 -11.57 -5.04
CA THR A 12 16.34 -11.98 -3.65
C THR A 12 15.10 -11.80 -2.79
N ALA A 13 14.79 -12.81 -2.00
CA ALA A 13 13.66 -12.77 -1.07
C ALA A 13 13.86 -11.67 -0.02
N LEU A 14 12.82 -10.87 0.19
CA LEU A 14 12.71 -9.89 1.27
C LEU A 14 11.96 -10.47 2.47
N SER A 15 11.04 -11.39 2.21
CA SER A 15 10.26 -12.11 3.22
C SER A 15 9.77 -13.44 2.64
N LYS A 16 8.95 -14.17 3.38
CA LYS A 16 8.38 -15.45 2.94
C LYS A 16 7.70 -15.38 1.56
N ASN A 17 7.10 -14.24 1.22
CA ASN A 17 6.25 -14.13 0.04
C ASN A 17 6.52 -12.90 -0.83
N PHE A 18 7.55 -12.12 -0.53
CA PHE A 18 7.93 -10.95 -1.30
C PHE A 18 9.40 -11.00 -1.71
N THR A 19 9.65 -10.61 -2.96
CA THR A 19 10.98 -10.49 -3.55
C THR A 19 11.28 -9.04 -3.93
N ARG A 20 12.56 -8.68 -4.14
CA ARG A 20 13.01 -7.31 -4.43
C ARG A 20 12.41 -6.75 -5.71
N ASP A 21 12.32 -7.54 -6.76
CA ASP A 21 11.79 -7.16 -8.06
C ASP A 21 10.32 -6.72 -8.02
N GLU A 22 9.53 -7.21 -7.06
CA GLU A 22 8.14 -6.77 -6.90
C GLU A 22 8.01 -5.28 -6.53
N PHE A 23 9.05 -4.71 -5.92
CA PHE A 23 9.06 -3.32 -5.47
C PHE A 23 9.84 -2.38 -6.40
N GLU A 24 10.30 -2.84 -7.53
CA GLU A 24 11.09 -2.04 -8.46
C GLU A 24 10.34 -0.86 -9.07
N CYS A 25 11.13 0.16 -9.40
CA CYS A 25 10.62 1.30 -10.15
C CYS A 25 10.16 0.88 -11.55
N GLN A 26 8.93 1.19 -11.88
CA GLN A 26 8.30 0.81 -13.16
C GLN A 26 8.81 1.61 -14.38
N CYS A 27 9.78 2.52 -14.21
CA CYS A 27 10.36 3.23 -15.36
C CYS A 27 11.18 2.33 -16.29
N GLY A 28 11.61 1.15 -15.85
CA GLY A 28 12.45 0.22 -16.61
C GLY A 28 13.89 0.70 -16.88
N LYS A 29 14.27 1.90 -16.43
CA LYS A 29 15.54 2.56 -16.80
C LYS A 29 16.51 2.73 -15.64
N CYS A 30 16.04 3.02 -14.42
CA CYS A 30 16.92 3.19 -13.26
C CYS A 30 17.41 1.83 -12.76
N THR A 31 18.71 1.71 -12.52
CA THR A 31 19.33 0.47 -12.05
C THR A 31 19.25 0.34 -10.52
N ALA A 32 19.59 1.40 -9.79
CA ALA A 32 19.51 1.41 -8.34
C ALA A 32 18.04 1.46 -7.86
N GLN A 33 17.72 0.56 -6.96
CA GLN A 33 16.43 0.41 -6.29
C GLN A 33 16.62 0.53 -4.78
N MET A 34 15.54 0.79 -4.04
CA MET A 34 15.56 0.78 -2.58
C MET A 34 14.22 0.35 -1.99
N ILE A 35 14.29 -0.27 -0.82
CA ILE A 35 13.10 -0.74 -0.09
C ILE A 35 13.34 -0.65 1.42
N ASP A 36 12.32 -0.20 2.15
CA ASP A 36 12.29 -0.26 3.60
C ASP A 36 11.83 -1.65 4.05
N THR A 37 12.64 -2.33 4.84
CA THR A 37 12.30 -3.67 5.34
C THR A 37 11.07 -3.65 6.24
N GLU A 38 10.83 -2.58 7.00
CA GLU A 38 9.62 -2.41 7.81
C GLU A 38 8.34 -2.38 6.95
N LEU A 39 8.42 -1.78 5.76
CA LEU A 39 7.31 -1.82 4.79
C LEU A 39 6.98 -3.25 4.40
N VAL A 40 8.01 -4.05 4.10
CA VAL A 40 7.86 -5.45 3.68
C VAL A 40 7.31 -6.31 4.81
N ASP A 41 7.83 -6.15 6.01
CA ASP A 41 7.39 -6.92 7.20
C ASP A 41 5.89 -6.67 7.47
N LYS A 42 5.46 -5.42 7.43
CA LYS A 42 4.05 -5.05 7.59
C LYS A 42 3.16 -5.62 6.48
N LEU A 43 3.59 -5.59 5.24
CA LEU A 43 2.86 -6.19 4.11
C LEU A 43 2.80 -7.72 4.22
N GLN A 44 3.91 -8.36 4.66
CA GLN A 44 3.92 -9.81 4.92
C GLN A 44 2.94 -10.16 6.02
N HIS A 45 2.92 -9.42 7.13
CA HIS A 45 1.95 -9.62 8.20
C HIS A 45 0.50 -9.51 7.70
N ILE A 46 0.19 -8.50 6.88
CA ILE A 46 -1.14 -8.36 6.26
C ILE A 46 -1.47 -9.60 5.42
N ARG A 47 -0.52 -10.06 4.60
CA ARG A 47 -0.71 -11.23 3.73
C ARG A 47 -1.01 -12.49 4.54
N ASP A 48 -0.27 -12.70 5.62
CA ASP A 48 -0.43 -13.87 6.51
C ASP A 48 -1.80 -13.85 7.22
N VAL A 49 -2.23 -12.70 7.71
CA VAL A 49 -3.53 -12.55 8.39
C VAL A 49 -4.70 -12.71 7.42
N LEU A 50 -4.60 -12.15 6.22
CA LEU A 50 -5.65 -12.26 5.21
C LEU A 50 -5.73 -13.65 4.58
N GLY A 51 -4.63 -14.40 4.59
CA GLY A 51 -4.54 -15.70 3.92
C GLY A 51 -4.67 -15.63 2.40
N VAL A 52 -4.48 -14.43 1.80
CA VAL A 52 -4.62 -14.22 0.36
C VAL A 52 -3.40 -13.49 -0.22
N PRO A 53 -2.99 -13.82 -1.45
CA PRO A 53 -1.86 -13.15 -2.10
C PRO A 53 -2.11 -11.65 -2.27
N LEU A 54 -1.07 -10.84 -2.01
CA LEU A 54 -1.04 -9.43 -2.33
C LEU A 54 -0.32 -9.18 -3.64
N LYS A 55 -0.76 -8.18 -4.38
CA LYS A 55 -0.08 -7.66 -5.57
C LYS A 55 0.43 -6.25 -5.29
N ILE A 56 1.74 -6.08 -5.37
CA ILE A 56 2.35 -4.76 -5.39
C ILE A 56 2.13 -4.16 -6.78
N THR A 57 1.47 -3.01 -6.82
CA THR A 57 1.17 -2.31 -8.07
C THR A 57 2.13 -1.15 -8.32
N SER A 58 2.84 -0.68 -7.29
CA SER A 58 3.95 0.28 -7.39
C SER A 58 4.74 0.25 -6.08
N GLY A 59 6.03 0.03 -6.16
CA GLY A 59 7.00 0.12 -5.05
C GLY A 59 7.83 1.40 -5.15
N TYR A 60 9.15 1.26 -5.23
CA TYR A 60 10.08 2.36 -5.42
C TYR A 60 9.79 3.17 -6.69
N ARG A 61 10.03 4.47 -6.63
CA ARG A 61 9.95 5.38 -7.79
C ARG A 61 11.17 6.29 -7.81
N CYS A 62 12.02 6.16 -8.81
CA CYS A 62 13.09 7.12 -9.02
C CYS A 62 12.52 8.52 -9.27
N ILE A 63 13.34 9.56 -9.08
CA ILE A 63 12.92 10.97 -9.20
C ILE A 63 12.22 11.24 -10.54
N VAL A 64 12.82 10.77 -11.63
CA VAL A 64 12.32 10.98 -13.00
C VAL A 64 10.95 10.31 -13.21
N HIS A 65 10.80 9.05 -12.76
CA HIS A 65 9.53 8.35 -12.86
C HIS A 65 8.44 9.01 -12.00
N ASN A 66 8.79 9.37 -10.76
CA ASN A 66 7.83 10.01 -9.86
C ASN A 66 7.31 11.35 -10.42
N ALA A 67 8.16 12.13 -11.06
CA ALA A 67 7.82 13.43 -11.67
C ALA A 67 7.15 13.32 -13.05
N SER A 68 7.10 12.12 -13.64
CA SER A 68 6.53 11.93 -14.98
C SER A 68 5.04 12.31 -15.04
N LYS A 69 4.58 12.75 -16.22
CA LYS A 69 3.17 13.12 -16.46
C LYS A 69 2.19 11.98 -16.16
N THR A 70 2.62 10.73 -16.31
CA THR A 70 1.81 9.53 -16.06
C THR A 70 1.62 9.28 -14.57
N VAL A 71 2.63 9.55 -13.75
CA VAL A 71 2.60 9.37 -12.30
C VAL A 71 2.11 10.64 -11.59
N GLY A 72 2.68 11.80 -11.89
CA GLY A 72 2.35 13.07 -11.25
C GLY A 72 2.52 13.02 -9.72
N GLY A 73 3.55 12.32 -9.26
CA GLY A 73 3.79 12.10 -7.84
C GLY A 73 4.33 13.34 -7.14
N SER A 74 3.95 13.53 -5.86
CA SER A 74 4.50 14.58 -5.01
C SER A 74 6.03 14.52 -4.96
N PRO A 75 6.73 15.67 -4.95
CA PRO A 75 8.18 15.71 -4.71
C PRO A 75 8.60 15.02 -3.40
N ASN A 76 7.72 14.99 -2.40
CA ASN A 76 7.95 14.38 -1.09
C ASN A 76 7.35 12.96 -0.97
N SER A 77 7.01 12.34 -2.11
CA SER A 77 6.44 10.99 -2.15
C SER A 77 7.35 9.97 -1.46
N LYS A 78 6.78 9.15 -0.57
CA LYS A 78 7.50 8.09 0.13
C LYS A 78 7.96 6.95 -0.77
N HIS A 79 7.36 6.78 -1.93
CA HIS A 79 7.86 5.89 -2.97
C HIS A 79 9.29 6.23 -3.42
N ARG A 80 9.69 7.52 -3.39
CA ARG A 80 11.04 7.96 -3.76
C ARG A 80 12.13 7.49 -2.79
N TYR A 81 11.73 7.06 -1.62
CA TYR A 81 12.61 6.63 -0.54
C TYR A 81 12.49 5.12 -0.24
N GLY A 82 11.79 4.37 -1.09
CA GLY A 82 11.52 2.96 -0.85
C GLY A 82 10.59 2.67 0.33
N MET A 83 9.97 3.69 0.90
CA MET A 83 9.15 3.63 2.12
C MET A 83 7.66 3.43 1.86
N ALA A 84 7.24 3.22 0.62
CA ALA A 84 5.83 3.13 0.24
C ALA A 84 5.57 2.06 -0.79
N ALA A 85 4.38 1.47 -0.70
CA ALA A 85 3.81 0.62 -1.74
C ALA A 85 2.35 0.98 -2.01
N ASP A 86 1.99 0.92 -3.28
CA ASP A 86 0.61 0.80 -3.73
C ASP A 86 0.31 -0.69 -3.93
N TRP A 87 -0.75 -1.21 -3.32
CA TRP A 87 -1.00 -2.64 -3.27
C TRP A 87 -2.50 -2.98 -3.21
N ARG A 88 -2.83 -4.22 -3.53
CA ARG A 88 -4.16 -4.80 -3.45
C ARG A 88 -4.08 -6.31 -3.26
N THR A 89 -5.18 -6.98 -2.96
CA THR A 89 -5.24 -8.43 -3.09
C THR A 89 -5.14 -8.84 -4.57
N LEU A 90 -4.50 -9.95 -4.85
CA LEU A 90 -4.27 -10.42 -6.23
C LEU A 90 -5.59 -10.50 -7.00
N ASN A 91 -6.61 -11.11 -6.42
CA ASN A 91 -7.93 -11.33 -7.02
C ASN A 91 -8.92 -10.20 -6.75
N ARG A 92 -8.47 -9.06 -6.19
CA ARG A 92 -9.33 -7.92 -5.82
C ARG A 92 -10.51 -8.29 -4.90
N THR A 93 -10.35 -9.31 -4.07
CA THR A 93 -11.40 -9.84 -3.18
C THR A 93 -11.66 -8.94 -1.98
N VAL A 94 -10.72 -8.07 -1.62
CA VAL A 94 -10.85 -7.10 -0.53
C VAL A 94 -10.94 -5.69 -1.11
N ASN A 95 -11.96 -4.95 -0.71
CA ASN A 95 -12.12 -3.58 -1.20
C ASN A 95 -11.06 -2.63 -0.62
N PRO A 96 -10.73 -1.52 -1.32
CA PRO A 96 -9.68 -0.60 -0.90
C PRO A 96 -9.87 0.03 0.48
N VAL A 97 -11.10 0.22 0.94
CA VAL A 97 -11.39 0.78 2.27
C VAL A 97 -11.00 -0.23 3.34
N ALA A 98 -11.36 -1.50 3.17
CA ALA A 98 -10.95 -2.57 4.08
C ALA A 98 -9.42 -2.71 4.11
N LEU A 99 -8.73 -2.60 2.97
CA LEU A 99 -7.27 -2.58 2.91
C LEU A 99 -6.68 -1.40 3.70
N GLY A 100 -7.27 -0.22 3.60
CA GLY A 100 -6.85 0.96 4.37
C GLY A 100 -7.03 0.78 5.88
N ILE A 101 -8.11 0.13 6.31
CA ILE A 101 -8.36 -0.21 7.71
C ILE A 101 -7.28 -1.16 8.23
N ILE A 102 -6.97 -2.20 7.46
CA ILE A 102 -5.94 -3.18 7.82
C ILE A 102 -4.57 -2.50 7.88
N ALA A 103 -4.23 -1.65 6.90
CA ALA A 103 -2.98 -0.90 6.91
C ALA A 103 -2.84 -0.02 8.16
N GLN A 104 -3.93 0.61 8.60
CA GLN A 104 -3.92 1.39 9.83
C GLN A 104 -3.71 0.51 11.06
N ALA A 105 -4.39 -0.62 11.14
CA ALA A 105 -4.28 -1.56 12.25
C ALA A 105 -2.85 -2.12 12.41
N VAL A 106 -2.16 -2.34 11.30
CA VAL A 106 -0.74 -2.78 11.27
C VAL A 106 0.24 -1.63 11.56
N GLY A 107 -0.26 -0.40 11.65
CA GLY A 107 0.53 0.75 12.09
C GLY A 107 1.30 1.46 10.97
N PHE A 108 0.78 1.47 9.74
CA PHE A 108 1.30 2.36 8.71
C PHE A 108 1.04 3.84 9.07
N GLY A 109 1.98 4.71 8.71
CA GLY A 109 1.89 6.15 8.96
C GLY A 109 1.09 6.87 7.88
N GLY A 110 1.38 6.60 6.62
CA GLY A 110 0.64 7.13 5.49
C GLY A 110 -0.29 6.10 4.88
N ILE A 111 -1.57 6.45 4.66
CA ILE A 111 -2.56 5.55 4.08
C ILE A 111 -3.39 6.30 3.06
N GLY A 112 -3.37 5.81 1.82
CA GLY A 112 -4.18 6.32 0.73
C GLY A 112 -5.17 5.26 0.24
N ILE A 113 -6.43 5.61 0.18
CA ILE A 113 -7.47 4.73 -0.36
C ILE A 113 -7.82 5.23 -1.76
N TYR A 114 -7.61 4.37 -2.76
CA TYR A 114 -7.97 4.64 -4.14
C TYR A 114 -9.15 3.77 -4.51
N TRP A 115 -10.28 4.41 -4.74
CA TRP A 115 -11.52 3.72 -5.06
C TRP A 115 -12.29 4.43 -6.17
N HIS A 116 -11.84 4.21 -7.39
CA HIS A 116 -12.46 4.72 -8.60
C HIS A 116 -12.24 3.74 -9.77
N PRO A 117 -12.97 3.86 -10.90
CA PRO A 117 -12.92 2.87 -11.99
C PRO A 117 -11.52 2.56 -12.55
N LYS A 118 -10.58 3.51 -12.44
CA LYS A 118 -9.19 3.33 -12.92
C LYS A 118 -8.23 2.79 -11.86
N ALA A 119 -8.61 2.80 -10.57
CA ALA A 119 -7.76 2.30 -9.50
C ALA A 119 -8.60 1.82 -8.31
N ALA A 120 -8.34 0.58 -7.89
CA ALA A 120 -8.89 -0.02 -6.68
C ALA A 120 -7.73 -0.64 -5.91
N MET A 121 -7.09 0.16 -5.05
CA MET A 121 -5.88 -0.21 -4.31
C MET A 121 -5.74 0.63 -3.03
N CYS A 122 -4.84 0.20 -2.17
CA CYS A 122 -4.39 0.94 -1.00
C CYS A 122 -2.94 1.38 -1.21
N HIS A 123 -2.65 2.64 -0.90
CA HIS A 123 -1.30 3.10 -0.64
C HIS A 123 -1.00 2.95 0.85
N ALA A 124 0.19 2.47 1.18
CA ALA A 124 0.68 2.45 2.54
C ALA A 124 2.16 2.85 2.60
N ASP A 125 2.54 3.63 3.64
CA ASP A 125 3.92 4.02 3.84
C ASP A 125 4.32 4.05 5.33
N THR A 126 5.64 3.96 5.57
CA THR A 126 6.25 3.84 6.90
C THR A 126 6.67 5.19 7.49
N ARG A 127 6.06 6.33 7.07
CA ARG A 127 6.34 7.62 7.72
C ARG A 127 6.01 7.59 9.21
N THR A 128 6.74 8.37 10.00
CA THR A 128 6.52 8.49 11.44
C THR A 128 5.25 9.27 11.80
N GLY A 129 4.87 10.25 10.99
CA GLY A 129 3.61 10.99 11.17
C GLY A 129 2.40 10.26 10.59
N LYS A 130 1.21 10.81 10.81
CA LYS A 130 -0.04 10.26 10.25
C LYS A 130 -0.53 11.12 9.08
N ALA A 131 -0.82 10.48 7.95
CA ALA A 131 -1.46 11.10 6.81
C ALA A 131 -2.43 10.12 6.15
N THR A 132 -3.68 10.55 5.95
CA THR A 132 -4.69 9.73 5.28
C THR A 132 -5.39 10.52 4.20
N TRP A 133 -5.70 9.87 3.09
CA TRP A 133 -6.45 10.48 1.99
C TRP A 133 -7.33 9.46 1.27
N LEU A 134 -8.36 9.97 0.60
CA LEU A 134 -9.26 9.18 -0.22
C LEU A 134 -9.27 9.74 -1.64
N CYS A 135 -9.04 8.89 -2.62
CA CYS A 135 -9.12 9.20 -4.03
C CYS A 135 -10.29 8.44 -4.66
N THR A 136 -11.44 9.11 -4.81
CA THR A 136 -12.62 8.59 -5.53
C THR A 136 -12.72 9.11 -6.96
N THR A 137 -11.91 10.13 -7.27
CA THR A 137 -11.79 10.71 -8.61
C THR A 137 -10.32 10.80 -8.96
N PRO A 138 -9.88 10.42 -10.16
CA PRO A 138 -8.48 10.50 -10.55
C PRO A 138 -7.86 11.87 -10.26
N ARG A 139 -6.67 11.88 -9.65
CA ARG A 139 -5.87 13.06 -9.30
C ARG A 139 -6.49 14.02 -8.28
N LYS A 140 -7.54 13.63 -7.58
CA LYS A 140 -8.08 14.37 -6.44
C LYS A 140 -7.82 13.58 -5.16
N TYR A 141 -7.06 14.17 -4.24
CA TYR A 141 -6.58 13.53 -3.01
C TYR A 141 -7.00 14.32 -1.76
N PRO A 142 -8.31 14.50 -1.52
CA PRO A 142 -8.74 15.21 -0.31
C PRO A 142 -8.21 14.47 0.92
N SER A 143 -7.65 15.23 1.84
CA SER A 143 -7.33 14.72 3.17
C SER A 143 -8.62 14.22 3.82
N THR A 144 -8.55 13.06 4.44
CA THR A 144 -9.68 12.47 5.15
C THR A 144 -9.26 11.99 6.52
N THR A 145 -10.20 11.95 7.44
CA THR A 145 -9.99 11.29 8.72
C THR A 145 -10.58 9.88 8.67
N TYR A 146 -9.91 8.96 9.31
CA TYR A 146 -10.34 7.58 9.50
C TYR A 146 -11.82 7.47 9.89
N GLN A 147 -12.28 8.30 10.81
CA GLN A 147 -13.65 8.26 11.35
C GLN A 147 -14.73 8.59 10.31
N LYS A 148 -14.45 9.46 9.32
CA LYS A 148 -15.45 9.82 8.30
C LYS A 148 -15.76 8.71 7.30
N PHE A 149 -14.83 7.77 7.06
CA PHE A 149 -14.98 6.77 6.02
C PHE A 149 -15.15 5.35 6.53
N ILE A 150 -14.52 5.02 7.64
CA ILE A 150 -14.39 3.64 8.08
C ILE A 150 -15.61 3.16 8.87
N LEU A 151 -16.08 3.97 9.81
CA LEU A 151 -17.29 3.61 10.58
C LEU A 151 -18.53 3.38 9.71
N PRO A 152 -18.85 4.23 8.71
CA PRO A 152 -19.98 3.97 7.83
C PRO A 152 -19.81 2.73 6.95
N THR A 153 -18.58 2.39 6.54
CA THR A 153 -18.30 1.23 5.68
C THR A 153 -18.40 -0.08 6.45
N ILE A 154 -17.92 -0.11 7.69
CA ILE A 154 -18.11 -1.25 8.60
C ILE A 154 -19.61 -1.49 8.86
N ARG A 155 -20.39 -0.44 9.07
CA ARG A 155 -21.84 -0.52 9.32
C ARG A 155 -22.65 -0.98 8.10
N ARG A 156 -22.18 -0.77 6.86
CA ARG A 156 -22.86 -1.21 5.64
C ARG A 156 -22.60 -2.68 5.26
N GLY A 157 -21.89 -3.41 6.11
CA GLY A 157 -21.64 -4.84 5.93
C GLY A 157 -20.68 -5.12 4.78
N CYS A 158 -19.44 -5.38 5.10
CA CYS A 158 -18.52 -6.00 4.17
C CYS A 158 -19.01 -7.43 3.90
N THR A 159 -19.64 -7.68 2.78
CA THR A 159 -20.01 -9.02 2.35
C THR A 159 -18.81 -9.75 1.77
N GLY A 160 -18.66 -11.05 2.07
CA GLY A 160 -17.58 -11.89 1.58
C GLY A 160 -16.57 -12.30 2.67
N GLU A 161 -15.89 -13.40 2.43
CA GLU A 161 -15.03 -14.08 3.41
C GLU A 161 -13.78 -13.27 3.79
N ALA A 162 -13.15 -12.60 2.81
CA ALA A 162 -12.01 -11.73 3.02
C ALA A 162 -12.37 -10.44 3.81
N ASN A 163 -13.59 -9.95 3.65
CA ASN A 163 -14.09 -8.82 4.42
C ASN A 163 -14.42 -9.24 5.87
N ARG A 164 -14.85 -10.48 6.09
CA ARG A 164 -15.01 -11.05 7.43
C ARG A 164 -13.66 -11.23 8.14
N ALA A 165 -12.61 -11.62 7.41
CA ALA A 165 -11.25 -11.69 7.95
C ALA A 165 -10.75 -10.31 8.36
N ALA A 166 -10.96 -9.28 7.55
CA ALA A 166 -10.64 -7.89 7.88
C ALA A 166 -11.41 -7.41 9.14
N THR A 167 -12.70 -7.75 9.25
CA THR A 167 -13.53 -7.43 10.42
C THR A 167 -13.05 -8.16 11.67
N LYS A 168 -12.70 -9.44 11.58
CA LYS A 168 -12.14 -10.23 12.70
C LYS A 168 -10.77 -9.70 13.14
N MET A 169 -9.94 -9.24 12.20
CA MET A 169 -8.66 -8.61 12.50
C MET A 169 -8.87 -7.31 13.32
N LEU A 170 -9.82 -6.48 12.89
CA LEU A 170 -10.18 -5.26 13.64
C LEU A 170 -10.69 -5.56 15.06
N GLN A 171 -11.51 -6.60 15.23
CA GLN A 171 -12.02 -7.00 16.53
C GLN A 171 -10.93 -7.53 17.48
N ARG A 172 -9.79 -8.00 16.94
CA ARG A 172 -8.64 -8.45 17.74
C ARG A 172 -7.65 -7.33 18.09
N LEU A 173 -7.79 -6.17 17.43
CA LEU A 173 -6.89 -5.02 17.59
C LEU A 173 -7.56 -3.85 18.34
N LEU A 174 -8.86 -3.93 18.63
CA LEU A 174 -9.64 -3.07 19.52
C LEU A 174 -9.85 -3.76 20.86
#